data_9655489bdbf9aa999624340e57301e68
#
_entry.id   9655489bdbf9aa999624340e57301e68
#
_cell.length_a   1.000
_cell.length_b   1.000
_cell.length_c   1.000
_cell.angle_alpha   90.00
_cell.angle_beta   90.00
_cell.angle_gamma   90.00
#
_symmetry.space_group_name_H-M   'P 1'
#
loop_
_entity.id
_entity.type
_entity.pdbx_description
1 polymer ?
#
loop_
_entity_poly.entity_id
_entity_poly.type
_entity_poly.pdbx_seq_one_letter_code
_entity_poly.pdbx_strand_id
1 'polypeptide(L)'
;MLQQRQKMNKILILDGAMGTMIQQYKLTEEDYRGERYKDYPTSLKGNNDLLTLTKPEVISEIHEKYLDAGADILETNTFSANRVSMADYNLEEICYELNFQSAKLAKDACAKFSTPEKQRYVAGSIGPTTKTASISPDVNDPGF
;
A
#
# COMPACT_ATOMS: atom_id res chain seq x y z
N MET A 1 20.08 10.99 4.29
CA MET A 1 20.55 9.65 3.87
C MET A 1 20.25 9.37 2.38
N LEU A 2 19.01 9.45 1.88
CA LEU A 2 18.71 9.34 0.44
C LEU A 2 19.49 10.34 -0.42
N GLN A 3 19.57 11.60 0.00
CA GLN A 3 20.34 12.64 -0.68
C GLN A 3 21.86 12.38 -0.72
N GLN A 4 22.41 11.67 0.26
CA GLN A 4 23.84 11.29 0.26
C GLN A 4 24.13 10.16 -0.73
N ARG A 5 23.19 9.22 -0.95
CA ARG A 5 23.34 8.16 -1.95
C ARG A 5 23.18 8.67 -3.37
N GLN A 6 22.34 9.69 -3.61
CA GLN A 6 22.25 10.37 -4.91
C GLN A 6 23.58 11.02 -5.32
N LYS A 7 24.38 11.52 -4.35
CA LYS A 7 25.71 12.07 -4.61
C LYS A 7 26.74 11.02 -5.07
N MET A 8 26.45 9.73 -4.89
CA MET A 8 27.33 8.62 -5.28
C MET A 8 26.97 8.00 -6.63
N ASN A 9 26.10 8.63 -7.44
CA ASN A 9 25.61 8.10 -8.73
C ASN A 9 25.06 6.66 -8.67
N LYS A 10 24.55 6.23 -7.51
CA LYS A 10 23.93 4.92 -7.36
C LYS A 10 22.46 4.98 -7.72
N ILE A 11 22.04 4.20 -8.70
CA ILE A 11 20.63 3.98 -9.01
C ILE A 11 20.01 3.20 -7.85
N LEU A 12 18.91 3.71 -7.30
CA LEU A 12 18.08 3.00 -6.31
C LEU A 12 16.91 2.35 -7.04
N ILE A 13 16.65 1.10 -6.70
CA ILE A 13 15.58 0.31 -7.29
C ILE A 13 14.38 0.34 -6.35
N LEU A 14 13.26 0.85 -6.85
CA LEU A 14 11.95 0.78 -6.22
C LEU A 14 11.38 -0.62 -6.46
N ASP A 15 10.59 -1.14 -5.53
CA ASP A 15 9.73 -2.31 -5.76
C ASP A 15 8.60 -1.97 -6.75
N GLY A 16 7.64 -2.85 -6.92
CA GLY A 16 6.51 -2.58 -7.82
C GLY A 16 5.40 -3.61 -7.70
N ALA A 17 4.43 -3.50 -8.56
CA ALA A 17 3.38 -4.49 -8.86
C ALA A 17 2.77 -5.24 -7.66
N MET A 18 2.50 -4.56 -6.52
CA MET A 18 1.89 -5.18 -5.34
C MET A 18 0.59 -5.94 -5.71
N GLY A 19 -0.30 -5.32 -6.47
CA GLY A 19 -1.55 -5.96 -6.90
C GLY A 19 -1.33 -7.25 -7.71
N THR A 20 -0.36 -7.26 -8.61
CA THR A 20 0.00 -8.46 -9.40
C THR A 20 0.54 -9.57 -8.51
N MET A 21 1.33 -9.25 -7.50
CA MET A 21 1.82 -10.22 -6.54
C MET A 21 0.68 -10.79 -5.69
N ILE A 22 -0.23 -9.95 -5.21
CA ILE A 22 -1.43 -10.39 -4.46
C ILE A 22 -2.27 -11.38 -5.28
N GLN A 23 -2.46 -11.14 -6.58
CA GLN A 23 -3.25 -12.03 -7.45
C GLN A 23 -2.70 -13.47 -7.50
N GLN A 24 -1.41 -13.68 -7.31
CA GLN A 24 -0.80 -15.02 -7.29
C GLN A 24 -1.29 -15.88 -6.12
N TYR A 25 -1.72 -15.26 -5.01
CA TYR A 25 -2.25 -15.96 -3.83
C TYR A 25 -3.69 -16.45 -4.01
N LYS A 26 -4.40 -15.99 -5.06
CA LYS A 26 -5.79 -16.39 -5.37
C LYS A 26 -6.74 -16.24 -4.18
N LEU A 27 -6.59 -15.14 -3.44
CA LEU A 27 -7.34 -14.87 -2.22
C LEU A 27 -8.86 -14.82 -2.48
N THR A 28 -9.62 -15.38 -1.55
CA THR A 28 -11.08 -15.42 -1.55
C THR A 28 -11.67 -14.21 -0.81
N GLU A 29 -12.99 -14.04 -0.87
CA GLU A 29 -13.69 -13.01 -0.08
C GLU A 29 -13.41 -13.17 1.42
N GLU A 30 -13.38 -14.42 1.92
CA GLU A 30 -13.11 -14.74 3.32
C GLU A 30 -11.69 -14.29 3.72
N ASP A 31 -10.72 -14.41 2.82
CA ASP A 31 -9.36 -13.92 3.07
C ASP A 31 -9.31 -12.39 3.21
N TYR A 32 -10.05 -11.67 2.34
CA TYR A 32 -10.15 -10.20 2.45
C TYR A 32 -10.87 -9.75 3.71
N ARG A 33 -11.87 -10.51 4.18
CA ARG A 33 -12.59 -10.23 5.44
C ARG A 33 -11.73 -10.51 6.67
N GLY A 34 -11.02 -11.63 6.67
CA GLY A 34 -10.39 -12.16 7.88
C GLY A 34 -11.41 -12.29 9.01
N GLU A 35 -10.95 -12.45 10.24
CA GLU A 35 -11.85 -12.52 11.41
C GLU A 35 -12.53 -11.18 11.72
N ARG A 36 -11.82 -10.06 11.46
CA ARG A 36 -12.29 -8.71 11.83
C ARG A 36 -13.55 -8.29 11.07
N TYR A 37 -13.70 -8.71 9.83
CA TYR A 37 -14.79 -8.30 8.94
C TYR A 37 -15.63 -9.47 8.43
N LYS A 38 -15.63 -10.61 9.13
CA LYS A 38 -16.36 -11.83 8.71
C LYS A 38 -17.83 -11.58 8.40
N ASP A 39 -18.49 -10.74 9.20
CA ASP A 39 -19.91 -10.41 9.07
C ASP A 39 -20.14 -9.05 8.37
N TYR A 40 -19.15 -8.53 7.68
CA TYR A 40 -19.26 -7.23 7.02
C TYR A 40 -20.28 -7.28 5.86
N PRO A 41 -21.19 -6.27 5.74
CA PRO A 41 -22.35 -6.39 4.84
C PRO A 41 -22.01 -6.30 3.35
N THR A 42 -20.90 -5.65 2.99
CA THR A 42 -20.45 -5.48 1.59
C THR A 42 -19.26 -6.38 1.27
N SER A 43 -19.08 -6.70 -0.03
CA SER A 43 -17.89 -7.43 -0.47
C SER A 43 -16.63 -6.59 -0.27
N LEU A 44 -15.59 -7.21 0.26
CA LEU A 44 -14.28 -6.60 0.48
C LEU A 44 -13.22 -7.10 -0.51
N LYS A 45 -13.56 -8.11 -1.32
CA LYS A 45 -12.65 -8.65 -2.34
C LYS A 45 -12.27 -7.57 -3.34
N GLY A 46 -10.97 -7.40 -3.53
CA GLY A 46 -10.39 -6.36 -4.39
C GLY A 46 -9.87 -5.16 -3.62
N ASN A 47 -10.22 -4.99 -2.34
CA ASN A 47 -9.59 -4.00 -1.46
C ASN A 47 -8.22 -4.51 -1.00
N ASN A 48 -7.23 -4.42 -1.89
CA ASN A 48 -5.89 -4.95 -1.64
C ASN A 48 -5.18 -4.30 -0.44
N ASP A 49 -5.46 -3.04 -0.19
CA ASP A 49 -4.83 -2.31 0.92
C ASP A 49 -5.31 -2.87 2.27
N LEU A 50 -6.58 -3.33 2.33
CA LEU A 50 -7.16 -3.95 3.53
C LEU A 50 -6.40 -5.20 3.99
N LEU A 51 -5.74 -5.91 3.06
CA LEU A 51 -4.94 -7.10 3.38
C LEU A 51 -3.81 -6.81 4.37
N THR A 52 -3.37 -5.57 4.48
CA THR A 52 -2.45 -5.13 5.54
C THR A 52 -2.99 -5.43 6.94
N LEU A 53 -4.31 -5.41 7.14
CA LEU A 53 -4.97 -5.68 8.42
C LEU A 53 -5.51 -7.10 8.53
N THR A 54 -5.95 -7.69 7.42
CA THR A 54 -6.65 -9.00 7.42
C THR A 54 -5.75 -10.16 7.06
N LYS A 55 -4.69 -9.93 6.28
CA LYS A 55 -3.69 -10.92 5.84
C LYS A 55 -2.27 -10.30 5.81
N PRO A 56 -1.79 -9.73 6.93
CA PRO A 56 -0.50 -9.03 6.97
C PRO A 56 0.68 -9.93 6.57
N GLU A 57 0.58 -11.23 6.78
CA GLU A 57 1.60 -12.21 6.37
C GLU A 57 1.81 -12.22 4.86
N VAL A 58 0.75 -12.08 4.05
CA VAL A 58 0.85 -12.02 2.58
C VAL A 58 1.58 -10.75 2.15
N ILE A 59 1.25 -9.61 2.73
CA ILE A 59 1.90 -8.33 2.41
C ILE A 59 3.37 -8.36 2.82
N SER A 60 3.66 -8.88 4.02
CA SER A 60 5.04 -9.04 4.49
C SER A 60 5.86 -9.92 3.57
N GLU A 61 5.33 -11.07 3.14
CA GLU A 61 6.01 -12.00 2.23
C GLU A 61 6.30 -11.34 0.88
N ILE A 62 5.36 -10.55 0.34
CA ILE A 62 5.58 -9.81 -0.92
C ILE A 62 6.69 -8.79 -0.75
N HIS A 63 6.71 -8.02 0.33
CA HIS A 63 7.77 -7.07 0.63
C HIS A 63 9.13 -7.77 0.73
N GLU A 64 9.20 -8.90 1.44
CA GLU A 64 10.42 -9.69 1.58
C GLU A 64 10.92 -10.22 0.24
N LYS A 65 10.02 -10.71 -0.65
CA LYS A 65 10.38 -11.14 -2.02
C LYS A 65 11.01 -10.02 -2.84
N TYR A 66 10.47 -8.80 -2.77
CA TYR A 66 11.07 -7.65 -3.47
C TYR A 66 12.44 -7.26 -2.91
N LEU A 67 12.60 -7.30 -1.57
CA LEU A 67 13.88 -7.01 -0.93
C LEU A 67 14.94 -8.07 -1.25
N ASP A 68 14.55 -9.35 -1.29
CA ASP A 68 15.41 -10.46 -1.69
C ASP A 68 15.85 -10.34 -3.14
N ALA A 69 14.93 -9.95 -4.03
CA ALA A 69 15.23 -9.66 -5.43
C ALA A 69 16.13 -8.41 -5.63
N GLY A 70 16.36 -7.63 -4.58
CA GLY A 70 17.33 -6.55 -4.58
C GLY A 70 16.77 -5.12 -4.49
N ALA A 71 15.45 -4.93 -4.35
CA ALA A 71 14.85 -3.60 -4.21
C ALA A 71 15.53 -2.80 -3.07
N ASP A 72 15.80 -1.53 -3.32
CA ASP A 72 16.37 -0.60 -2.33
C ASP A 72 15.27 0.15 -1.57
N ILE A 73 14.09 0.33 -2.18
CA ILE A 73 12.95 1.07 -1.65
C ILE A 73 11.70 0.20 -1.78
N LEU A 74 10.94 0.05 -0.70
CA LEU A 74 9.59 -0.52 -0.70
C LEU A 74 8.53 0.57 -0.69
N GLU A 75 7.48 0.41 -1.47
CA GLU A 75 6.25 1.18 -1.32
C GLU A 75 5.33 0.53 -0.28
N THR A 76 4.64 1.37 0.50
CA THR A 76 3.59 0.87 1.40
C THR A 76 2.40 0.35 0.59
N ASN A 77 1.68 -0.64 1.12
CA ASN A 77 0.43 -1.13 0.51
C ASN A 77 -0.73 -0.18 0.85
N THR A 78 -0.69 1.05 0.31
CA THR A 78 -1.60 2.15 0.65
C THR A 78 -2.08 2.94 -0.58
N PHE A 79 -2.05 2.33 -1.77
CA PHE A 79 -2.40 3.02 -3.00
C PHE A 79 -3.81 3.64 -2.96
N SER A 80 -4.78 2.92 -2.37
CA SER A 80 -6.16 3.37 -2.19
C SER A 80 -6.53 3.63 -0.72
N ALA A 81 -5.55 3.69 0.20
CA ALA A 81 -5.79 3.86 1.63
C ALA A 81 -6.12 5.31 2.01
N ASN A 82 -7.07 5.92 1.32
CA ASN A 82 -7.60 7.25 1.57
C ASN A 82 -9.12 7.22 1.73
N ARG A 83 -9.70 8.23 2.39
CA ARG A 83 -11.14 8.25 2.70
C ARG A 83 -12.03 8.21 1.46
N VAL A 84 -11.59 8.80 0.34
CA VAL A 84 -12.37 8.82 -0.91
C VAL A 84 -12.50 7.41 -1.49
N SER A 85 -11.39 6.69 -1.60
CA SER A 85 -11.39 5.31 -2.15
C SER A 85 -11.98 4.31 -1.17
N MET A 86 -11.75 4.47 0.15
CA MET A 86 -12.33 3.58 1.17
C MET A 86 -13.84 3.74 1.34
N ALA A 87 -14.42 4.87 0.90
CA ALA A 87 -15.87 5.07 0.86
C ALA A 87 -16.59 4.04 -0.03
N ASP A 88 -15.95 3.52 -1.08
CA ASP A 88 -16.49 2.46 -1.94
C ASP A 88 -16.80 1.17 -1.16
N TYR A 89 -16.15 1.01 -0.01
CA TYR A 89 -16.30 -0.14 0.89
C TYR A 89 -16.96 0.24 2.23
N ASN A 90 -17.32 1.51 2.46
CA ASN A 90 -17.76 2.08 3.74
C ASN A 90 -16.71 1.88 4.88
N LEU A 91 -15.44 2.04 4.54
CA LEU A 91 -14.28 1.82 5.43
C LEU A 91 -13.42 3.07 5.65
N GLU A 92 -14.00 4.27 5.50
CA GLU A 92 -13.27 5.54 5.64
C GLU A 92 -12.57 5.72 7.00
N GLU A 93 -13.17 5.15 8.04
CA GLU A 93 -12.70 5.32 9.42
C GLU A 93 -11.38 4.59 9.71
N ILE A 94 -11.06 3.53 8.94
CA ILE A 94 -9.83 2.77 9.15
C ILE A 94 -8.62 3.35 8.41
N CYS A 95 -8.77 4.42 7.63
CA CYS A 95 -7.69 4.95 6.79
C CYS A 95 -6.41 5.25 7.57
N TYR A 96 -6.52 5.84 8.77
CA TYR A 96 -5.34 6.10 9.60
C TYR A 96 -4.63 4.81 10.02
N GLU A 97 -5.38 3.86 10.58
CA GLU A 97 -4.85 2.57 11.02
C GLU A 97 -4.20 1.82 9.85
N LEU A 98 -4.87 1.81 8.71
CA LEU A 98 -4.40 1.13 7.50
C LEU A 98 -3.04 1.68 7.03
N ASN A 99 -2.91 3.00 6.92
CA ASN A 99 -1.65 3.65 6.56
C ASN A 99 -0.56 3.40 7.59
N PHE A 100 -0.89 3.49 8.88
CA PHE A 100 0.06 3.26 9.97
C PHE A 100 0.60 1.82 9.94
N GLN A 101 -0.28 0.83 9.83
CA GLN A 101 0.12 -0.59 9.82
C GLN A 101 0.88 -0.95 8.54
N SER A 102 0.49 -0.41 7.38
CA SER A 102 1.23 -0.61 6.14
C SER A 102 2.66 -0.06 6.21
N ALA A 103 2.82 1.14 6.75
CA ALA A 103 4.14 1.73 6.96
C ALA A 103 4.98 0.90 7.94
N LYS A 104 4.37 0.38 9.01
CA LYS A 104 5.03 -0.48 9.98
C LYS A 104 5.50 -1.79 9.34
N LEU A 105 4.63 -2.50 8.60
CA LEU A 105 4.99 -3.75 7.91
C LEU A 105 6.17 -3.54 6.95
N ALA A 106 6.12 -2.50 6.11
CA ALA A 106 7.20 -2.21 5.18
C ALA A 106 8.52 -1.86 5.91
N LYS A 107 8.45 -1.12 7.03
CA LYS A 107 9.63 -0.81 7.84
C LYS A 107 10.20 -2.05 8.51
N ASP A 108 9.36 -2.92 9.04
CA ASP A 108 9.80 -4.17 9.68
C ASP A 108 10.49 -5.09 8.65
N ALA A 109 9.94 -5.20 7.43
CA ALA A 109 10.59 -5.91 6.34
C ALA A 109 11.94 -5.27 5.96
N CYS A 110 12.00 -3.95 5.76
CA CYS A 110 13.25 -3.25 5.46
C CYS A 110 14.31 -3.44 6.55
N ALA A 111 13.93 -3.48 7.82
CA ALA A 111 14.85 -3.68 8.94
C ALA A 111 15.54 -5.05 8.89
N LYS A 112 14.80 -6.11 8.49
CA LYS A 112 15.36 -7.46 8.32
C LYS A 112 16.42 -7.55 7.22
N PHE A 113 16.27 -6.75 6.14
CA PHE A 113 17.12 -6.81 4.94
C PHE A 113 18.16 -5.70 4.84
N SER A 114 18.13 -4.72 5.74
CA SER A 114 19.13 -3.64 5.78
C SER A 114 20.44 -4.11 6.36
N THR A 115 21.53 -3.73 5.71
CA THR A 115 22.90 -3.90 6.24
C THR A 115 23.61 -2.54 6.26
N PRO A 116 24.76 -2.39 6.95
CA PRO A 116 25.55 -1.17 6.88
C PRO A 116 25.91 -0.74 5.46
N GLU A 117 26.13 -1.71 4.55
CA GLU A 117 26.52 -1.47 3.16
C GLU A 117 25.30 -1.24 2.26
N LYS A 118 24.14 -1.80 2.62
CA LYS A 118 22.90 -1.73 1.82
C LYS A 118 21.70 -1.42 2.68
N GLN A 119 21.50 -0.14 2.98
CA GLN A 119 20.31 0.37 3.66
C GLN A 119 19.09 0.25 2.73
N ARG A 120 17.97 -0.25 3.27
CA ARG A 120 16.65 -0.25 2.61
C ARG A 120 15.78 0.89 3.13
N TYR A 121 14.83 1.34 2.32
CA TYR A 121 13.99 2.50 2.60
C TYR A 121 12.52 2.15 2.36
N VAL A 122 11.64 2.96 2.93
CA VAL A 122 10.19 2.87 2.71
C VAL A 122 9.71 4.20 2.13
N ALA A 123 8.88 4.12 1.09
CA ALA A 123 8.13 5.22 0.51
C ALA A 123 6.64 5.01 0.76
N GLY A 124 5.93 6.06 1.16
CA GLY A 124 4.46 6.04 1.23
C GLY A 124 3.87 6.09 -0.17
N SER A 125 3.05 5.10 -0.52
CA SER A 125 2.32 5.09 -1.79
C SER A 125 1.04 5.90 -1.66
N ILE A 126 0.79 6.82 -2.61
CA ILE A 126 -0.41 7.64 -2.70
C ILE A 126 -0.95 7.53 -4.13
N GLY A 127 -2.06 6.80 -4.29
CA GLY A 127 -2.71 6.66 -5.57
C GLY A 127 -3.69 7.80 -5.89
N PRO A 128 -4.19 7.85 -7.13
CA PRO A 128 -5.19 8.82 -7.53
C PRO A 128 -6.53 8.56 -6.84
N THR A 129 -7.36 9.58 -6.80
CA THR A 129 -8.75 9.47 -6.33
C THR A 129 -9.72 9.80 -7.47
N THR A 130 -11.00 9.50 -7.26
CA THR A 130 -12.08 9.90 -8.19
C THR A 130 -12.39 11.40 -8.11
N LYS A 131 -11.83 12.10 -7.12
CA LYS A 131 -11.95 13.55 -6.99
C LYS A 131 -10.83 14.25 -7.75
N THR A 132 -11.19 15.31 -8.49
CA THR A 132 -10.22 16.09 -9.28
C THR A 132 -10.46 17.58 -9.05
N ALA A 133 -9.37 18.35 -9.01
CA ALA A 133 -9.43 19.81 -8.92
C ALA A 133 -9.55 20.47 -10.31
N SER A 134 -9.46 19.70 -11.40
CA SER A 134 -9.46 20.20 -12.78
C SER A 134 -10.83 20.16 -13.47
N ILE A 135 -11.81 19.46 -12.87
CA ILE A 135 -13.16 19.33 -13.40
C ILE A 135 -14.14 19.73 -12.30
N SER A 136 -14.94 20.78 -12.54
CA SER A 136 -16.03 21.14 -11.64
C SER A 136 -17.04 20.00 -11.55
N PRO A 137 -17.46 19.59 -10.34
CA PRO A 137 -18.49 18.57 -10.17
C PRO A 137 -19.87 19.04 -10.65
N ASP A 138 -20.08 20.36 -10.78
CA ASP A 138 -21.30 20.94 -11.37
C ASP A 138 -20.96 21.61 -12.71
N VAL A 139 -21.55 21.07 -13.79
CA VAL A 139 -21.35 21.57 -15.16
C VAL A 139 -21.91 22.99 -15.34
N ASN A 140 -22.89 23.36 -14.52
CA ASN A 140 -23.53 24.68 -14.56
C ASN A 140 -22.85 25.71 -13.64
N ASP A 141 -21.99 25.26 -12.73
CA ASP A 141 -21.17 26.14 -11.87
C ASP A 141 -19.68 25.74 -11.95
N PRO A 142 -18.96 26.25 -12.96
CA PRO A 142 -17.55 25.94 -13.13
C PRO A 142 -16.64 26.46 -12.01
N GLY A 143 -17.16 27.30 -11.13
CA GLY A 143 -16.45 27.86 -9.97
C GLY A 143 -16.67 27.09 -8.67
N PHE A 144 -17.45 26.00 -8.69
CA PHE A 144 -17.77 25.20 -7.51
C PHE A 144 -16.53 24.51 -6.93
#